data_cacd62e181c87789aa380831c2e71d0f
#
_entry.id   cacd62e181c87789aa380831c2e71d0f
#
_cell.length_a   1.000
_cell.length_b   1.000
_cell.length_c   1.000
_cell.angle_alpha   90.00
_cell.angle_beta   90.00
_cell.angle_gamma   90.00
#
_symmetry.space_group_name_H-M   'P 1'
#
loop_
_entity.id
_entity.type
_entity.pdbx_description
1 polymer ?
#
loop_
_entity_poly.entity_id
_entity_poly.type
_entity_poly.pdbx_seq_one_letter_code
_entity_poly.pdbx_strand_id
1 'polypeptide(L)'
;NLWSLAVYTGIRHGELISLAWEDIDLKAKTMTIRRNYTKLGEFTLPKTEAGTDRVIHLVQPAVDALKSQAEMTRLGPQYQIDVKLREFGRTARHECTFVFNPQLVKKCQQVGHHYKADSIRDSWASALRRAGLRHRKAYQSRHTYACWALSAGANPSFIANQMGHANAQMVFNVYGAWMKDNNIGQIELLNKQLTESVPYMPHRARL
;
A
#
# COMPACT_ATOMS: atom_id res chain seq x y z
N ASN A 1 -12.80 -2.01 4.80
CA ASN A 1 -11.85 -0.90 4.55
C ASN A 1 -10.39 -1.36 4.62
N LEU A 2 -9.97 -2.13 5.64
CA LEU A 2 -8.58 -2.55 5.86
C LEU A 2 -8.00 -3.29 4.64
N TRP A 3 -8.68 -4.33 4.17
CA TRP A 3 -8.21 -5.12 3.02
C TRP A 3 -8.37 -4.42 1.69
N SER A 4 -9.37 -3.54 1.56
CA SER A 4 -9.50 -2.64 0.39
C SER A 4 -8.27 -1.73 0.30
N LEU A 5 -7.90 -1.06 1.39
CA LEU A 5 -6.68 -0.25 1.41
C LEU A 5 -5.43 -1.09 1.06
N ALA A 6 -5.30 -2.30 1.63
CA ALA A 6 -4.15 -3.16 1.38
C ALA A 6 -3.99 -3.56 -0.09
N VAL A 7 -5.08 -3.93 -0.79
CA VAL A 7 -5.02 -4.35 -2.20
C VAL A 7 -4.87 -3.18 -3.17
N TYR A 8 -5.32 -1.97 -2.81
CA TYR A 8 -5.20 -0.79 -3.67
C TYR A 8 -3.93 0.05 -3.43
N THR A 9 -3.10 -0.33 -2.47
CA THR A 9 -1.86 0.40 -2.14
C THR A 9 -0.61 -0.48 -2.11
N GLY A 10 -0.78 -1.79 -2.02
CA GLY A 10 0.34 -2.72 -1.89
C GLY A 10 1.16 -2.54 -0.60
N ILE A 11 0.63 -1.87 0.41
CA ILE A 11 1.27 -1.65 1.72
C ILE A 11 1.60 -2.97 2.42
N ARG A 12 2.69 -3.03 3.18
CA ARG A 12 3.01 -4.20 4.01
C ARG A 12 2.09 -4.27 5.23
N HIS A 13 1.77 -5.48 5.70
CA HIS A 13 0.83 -5.64 6.81
C HIS A 13 1.26 -4.95 8.09
N GLY A 14 2.56 -4.98 8.42
CA GLY A 14 3.07 -4.29 9.59
C GLY A 14 2.97 -2.76 9.46
N GLU A 15 3.15 -2.23 8.25
CA GLU A 15 2.92 -0.81 7.94
C GLU A 15 1.43 -0.46 8.04
N LEU A 16 0.56 -1.35 7.54
CA LEU A 16 -0.90 -1.20 7.62
C LEU A 16 -1.41 -1.18 9.08
N ILE A 17 -0.85 -2.05 9.94
CA ILE A 17 -1.17 -2.08 11.37
C ILE A 17 -0.78 -0.78 12.08
N SER A 18 0.39 -0.22 11.73
CA SER A 18 0.97 0.96 12.36
C SER A 18 0.56 2.29 11.71
N LEU A 19 -0.33 2.26 10.72
CA LEU A 19 -0.80 3.45 10.03
C LEU A 19 -1.66 4.31 10.95
N ALA A 20 -1.35 5.60 11.01
CA ALA A 20 -2.07 6.58 11.81
C ALA A 20 -2.71 7.66 10.93
N TRP A 21 -3.74 8.34 11.44
CA TRP A 21 -4.42 9.41 10.71
C TRP A 21 -3.51 10.61 10.46
N GLU A 22 -2.52 10.83 11.31
CA GLU A 22 -1.47 11.85 11.15
C GLU A 22 -0.56 11.62 9.94
N ASP A 23 -0.58 10.42 9.39
CA ASP A 23 0.20 10.06 8.19
C ASP A 23 -0.59 10.25 6.89
N ILE A 24 -1.87 10.63 6.95
CA ILE A 24 -2.80 10.63 5.80
C ILE A 24 -3.25 12.03 5.44
N ASP A 25 -3.02 12.43 4.20
CA ASP A 25 -3.62 13.60 3.59
C ASP A 25 -4.68 13.18 2.56
N LEU A 26 -5.95 13.24 2.96
CA LEU A 26 -7.07 12.90 2.08
C LEU A 26 -7.30 13.95 0.98
N LYS A 27 -6.85 15.19 1.18
CA LYS A 27 -6.97 16.26 0.17
C LYS A 27 -5.93 16.06 -0.93
N ALA A 28 -4.68 15.82 -0.54
CA ALA A 28 -3.60 15.50 -1.47
C ALA A 28 -3.69 14.06 -2.01
N LYS A 29 -4.57 13.21 -1.45
CA LYS A 29 -4.69 11.78 -1.74
C LYS A 29 -3.36 11.05 -1.57
N THR A 30 -2.72 11.27 -0.43
CA THR A 30 -1.43 10.64 -0.10
C THR A 30 -1.44 10.05 1.31
N MET A 31 -0.55 9.09 1.55
CA MET A 31 -0.21 8.62 2.89
C MET A 31 1.30 8.40 3.00
N THR A 32 1.88 8.75 4.15
CA THR A 32 3.31 8.58 4.44
C THR A 32 3.53 7.35 5.30
N ILE A 33 4.46 6.49 4.94
CA ILE A 33 4.76 5.25 5.68
C ILE A 33 5.94 5.48 6.61
N ARG A 34 5.65 5.71 7.87
CA ARG A 34 6.64 6.05 8.90
C ARG A 34 7.04 4.87 9.79
N ARG A 35 6.17 3.88 9.93
CA ARG A 35 6.30 2.83 10.94
C ARG A 35 5.93 1.46 10.39
N ASN A 36 6.39 0.44 11.09
CA ASN A 36 6.05 -0.95 10.85
C ASN A 36 5.84 -1.67 12.18
N TYR A 37 4.83 -2.49 12.29
CA TYR A 37 4.58 -3.37 13.43
C TYR A 37 5.11 -4.77 13.14
N THR A 38 5.98 -5.28 14.00
CA THR A 38 6.66 -6.57 13.82
C THR A 38 5.81 -7.73 14.39
N LYS A 39 6.21 -8.96 14.06
CA LYS A 39 5.62 -10.16 14.67
C LYS A 39 5.93 -10.29 16.17
N LEU A 40 7.00 -9.67 16.64
CA LEU A 40 7.38 -9.63 18.05
C LEU A 40 6.56 -8.62 18.88
N GLY A 41 5.63 -7.90 18.24
CA GLY A 41 4.81 -6.93 18.94
C GLY A 41 5.46 -5.57 19.12
N GLU A 42 6.41 -5.21 18.28
CA GLU A 42 7.19 -3.98 18.40
C GLU A 42 6.93 -3.05 17.22
N PHE A 43 6.91 -1.75 17.48
CA PHE A 43 6.95 -0.74 16.44
C PHE A 43 8.38 -0.44 16.05
N THR A 44 8.66 -0.46 14.76
CA THR A 44 9.98 -0.20 14.17
C THR A 44 9.84 0.74 12.97
N LEU A 45 10.94 1.22 12.44
CA LEU A 45 10.95 1.80 11.10
C LEU A 45 10.60 0.73 10.04
N PRO A 46 10.12 1.14 8.84
CA PRO A 46 9.94 0.23 7.71
C PRO A 46 11.21 -0.57 7.41
N LYS A 47 11.05 -1.80 6.87
CA LYS A 47 12.12 -2.77 6.67
C LYS A 47 13.30 -2.23 5.83
N THR A 48 13.01 -1.39 4.85
CA THR A 48 14.01 -0.81 3.94
C THR A 48 14.12 0.70 4.17
N GLU A 49 15.26 1.28 3.88
CA GLU A 49 15.44 2.71 3.92
C GLU A 49 14.52 3.41 2.91
N ALA A 50 14.47 2.93 1.68
CA ALA A 50 13.51 3.39 0.66
C ALA A 50 12.04 3.22 1.04
N GLY A 51 11.74 2.42 2.07
CA GLY A 51 10.39 2.25 2.62
C GLY A 51 10.06 3.25 3.71
N THR A 52 11.07 3.89 4.32
CA THR A 52 10.90 4.84 5.42
C THR A 52 10.51 6.21 4.86
N ASP A 53 9.49 6.81 5.44
CA ASP A 53 8.91 8.11 5.03
C ASP A 53 8.51 8.20 3.54
N ARG A 54 8.35 7.03 2.88
CA ARG A 54 7.84 7.02 1.52
C ARG A 54 6.38 7.50 1.47
N VAL A 55 6.09 8.27 0.45
CA VAL A 55 4.74 8.74 0.16
C VAL A 55 4.06 7.78 -0.82
N ILE A 56 2.91 7.26 -0.43
CA ILE A 56 2.04 6.46 -1.31
C ILE A 56 0.94 7.36 -1.86
N HIS A 57 0.80 7.42 -3.19
CA HIS A 57 -0.29 8.08 -3.87
C HIS A 57 -1.51 7.15 -3.92
N LEU A 58 -2.66 7.68 -3.51
CA LEU A 58 -3.88 6.90 -3.32
C LEU A 58 -4.77 6.95 -4.57
N VAL A 59 -5.08 5.80 -5.12
CA VAL A 59 -6.15 5.65 -6.13
C VAL A 59 -7.51 5.84 -5.48
N GLN A 60 -8.53 6.21 -6.25
CA GLN A 60 -9.85 6.55 -5.71
C GLN A 60 -10.44 5.48 -4.78
N PRO A 61 -10.41 4.16 -5.10
CA PRO A 61 -10.92 3.13 -4.18
C PRO A 61 -10.21 3.08 -2.83
N ALA A 62 -8.91 3.43 -2.77
CA ALA A 62 -8.18 3.54 -1.51
C ALA A 62 -8.62 4.75 -0.68
N VAL A 63 -8.86 5.89 -1.36
CA VAL A 63 -9.43 7.11 -0.73
C VAL A 63 -10.82 6.82 -0.16
N ASP A 64 -11.67 6.13 -0.89
CA ASP A 64 -13.03 5.81 -0.46
C ASP A 64 -13.03 4.87 0.75
N ALA A 65 -12.13 3.88 0.77
CA ALA A 65 -11.92 3.01 1.92
C ALA A 65 -11.46 3.79 3.16
N LEU A 66 -10.58 4.78 2.98
CA LEU A 66 -10.13 5.65 4.08
C LEU A 66 -11.21 6.61 4.55
N LYS A 67 -12.01 7.18 3.64
CA LYS A 67 -13.15 8.03 4.02
C LYS A 67 -14.17 7.27 4.87
N SER A 68 -14.54 6.07 4.43
CA SER A 68 -15.43 5.20 5.23
C SER A 68 -14.80 4.79 6.56
N GLN A 69 -13.48 4.59 6.62
CA GLN A 69 -12.77 4.28 7.85
C GLN A 69 -12.69 5.49 8.80
N ALA A 70 -12.62 6.71 8.26
CA ALA A 70 -12.55 7.94 9.05
C ALA A 70 -13.77 8.15 9.94
N GLU A 71 -14.96 7.75 9.48
CA GLU A 71 -16.20 7.82 10.26
C GLU A 71 -16.13 7.01 11.57
N MET A 72 -15.29 5.95 11.58
CA MET A 72 -15.18 5.04 12.71
C MET A 72 -14.00 5.37 13.65
N THR A 73 -12.90 5.90 13.11
CA THR A 73 -11.64 5.90 13.89
C THR A 73 -10.88 7.22 13.85
N ARG A 74 -11.20 8.18 12.98
CA ARG A 74 -10.41 9.42 12.82
C ARG A 74 -10.45 10.32 14.06
N LEU A 75 -11.56 10.35 14.76
CA LEU A 75 -11.74 11.11 16.01
C LEU A 75 -11.48 10.23 17.25
N GLY A 76 -10.81 9.12 17.08
CA GLY A 76 -10.42 8.24 18.18
C GLY A 76 -9.30 8.81 19.03
N PRO A 77 -9.00 8.16 20.18
CA PRO A 77 -7.92 8.58 21.06
C PRO A 77 -6.56 8.45 20.39
N GLN A 78 -5.67 9.35 20.75
CA GLN A 78 -4.27 9.33 20.36
C GLN A 78 -3.47 8.51 21.36
N TYR A 79 -2.57 7.67 20.88
CA TYR A 79 -1.72 6.80 21.67
C TYR A 79 -0.26 7.14 21.47
N GLN A 80 0.50 7.17 22.56
CA GLN A 80 1.95 7.28 22.49
C GLN A 80 2.56 5.88 22.31
N ILE A 81 3.44 5.74 21.33
CA ILE A 81 4.17 4.50 21.04
C ILE A 81 5.66 4.80 20.88
N ASP A 82 6.49 3.85 21.30
CA ASP A 82 7.93 3.91 21.09
C ASP A 82 8.29 3.13 19.82
N VAL A 83 8.90 3.80 18.85
CA VAL A 83 9.34 3.23 17.58
C VAL A 83 10.83 2.99 17.65
N LYS A 84 11.26 1.72 17.53
CA LYS A 84 12.68 1.35 17.47
C LYS A 84 13.32 1.88 16.19
N LEU A 85 14.40 2.63 16.36
CA LEU A 85 15.18 3.18 15.25
C LEU A 85 16.16 2.11 14.72
N ARG A 86 16.87 2.44 13.63
CA ARG A 86 17.90 1.56 13.06
C ARG A 86 19.15 1.46 13.94
N GLU A 87 19.40 2.51 14.69
CA GLU A 87 20.51 2.55 15.66
C GLU A 87 20.16 1.73 16.89
N PHE A 88 21.07 0.84 17.30
CA PHE A 88 20.85 -0.06 18.42
C PHE A 88 20.48 0.69 19.70
N GLY A 89 19.43 0.23 20.36
CA GLY A 89 18.94 0.77 21.64
C GLY A 89 18.23 2.14 21.56
N ARG A 90 18.13 2.76 20.37
CA ARG A 90 17.42 4.04 20.22
C ARG A 90 15.96 3.86 19.83
N THR A 91 15.12 4.68 20.43
CA THR A 91 13.69 4.78 20.14
C THR A 91 13.29 6.22 19.86
N ALA A 92 12.25 6.41 19.04
CA ALA A 92 11.56 7.68 18.86
C ALA A 92 10.12 7.53 19.34
N ARG A 93 9.62 8.54 20.07
CA ARG A 93 8.23 8.55 20.50
C ARG A 93 7.35 9.14 19.41
N HIS A 94 6.30 8.43 19.05
CA HIS A 94 5.29 8.85 18.09
C HIS A 94 3.92 8.90 18.76
N GLU A 95 3.13 9.88 18.39
CA GLU A 95 1.72 9.99 18.74
C GLU A 95 0.89 9.51 17.55
N CYS A 96 -0.05 8.59 17.78
CA CYS A 96 -0.76 7.88 16.73
C CYS A 96 -2.25 7.73 17.04
N THR A 97 -3.09 8.26 16.19
CA THR A 97 -4.50 7.89 16.08
C THR A 97 -4.63 6.79 15.05
N PHE A 98 -4.66 5.52 15.48
CA PHE A 98 -4.61 4.38 14.58
C PHE A 98 -5.79 4.34 13.61
N VAL A 99 -5.50 4.24 12.30
CA VAL A 99 -6.51 4.13 11.25
C VAL A 99 -7.36 2.87 11.45
N PHE A 100 -6.73 1.74 11.72
CA PHE A 100 -7.39 0.47 11.95
C PHE A 100 -7.34 0.10 13.43
N ASN A 101 -8.18 0.77 14.23
CA ASN A 101 -8.33 0.51 15.65
C ASN A 101 -9.47 -0.50 15.87
N PRO A 102 -9.17 -1.78 16.20
CA PRO A 102 -10.21 -2.79 16.38
C PRO A 102 -11.08 -2.55 17.62
N GLN A 103 -10.58 -1.85 18.62
CA GLN A 103 -11.33 -1.49 19.82
C GLN A 103 -12.53 -0.60 19.49
N LEU A 104 -12.33 0.40 18.64
CA LEU A 104 -13.39 1.31 18.20
C LEU A 104 -14.37 0.61 17.24
N VAL A 105 -13.85 -0.14 16.27
CA VAL A 105 -14.67 -0.81 15.25
C VAL A 105 -15.55 -1.91 15.87
N LYS A 106 -15.00 -2.69 16.81
CA LYS A 106 -15.73 -3.78 17.48
C LYS A 106 -16.51 -3.31 18.71
N LYS A 107 -16.34 -2.06 19.12
CA LYS A 107 -16.91 -1.50 20.35
C LYS A 107 -16.61 -2.37 21.58
N CYS A 108 -15.41 -2.96 21.65
CA CYS A 108 -14.97 -3.90 22.66
C CYS A 108 -13.63 -3.46 23.25
N GLN A 109 -13.63 -3.13 24.53
CA GLN A 109 -12.42 -2.68 25.23
C GLN A 109 -11.39 -3.77 25.51
N GLN A 110 -11.78 -5.04 25.42
CA GLN A 110 -10.89 -6.18 25.63
C GLN A 110 -9.93 -6.43 24.46
N VAL A 111 -10.17 -5.81 23.29
CA VAL A 111 -9.23 -5.84 22.16
C VAL A 111 -8.31 -4.64 22.22
N GLY A 112 -7.09 -4.78 21.69
CA GLY A 112 -6.12 -3.67 21.66
C GLY A 112 -6.52 -2.56 20.68
N HIS A 113 -5.88 -1.42 20.80
CA HIS A 113 -6.08 -0.24 19.94
C HIS A 113 -5.45 -0.36 18.54
N HIS A 114 -4.72 -1.42 18.27
CA HIS A 114 -4.23 -1.81 16.94
C HIS A 114 -4.32 -3.33 16.76
N TYR A 115 -4.28 -3.79 15.53
CA TYR A 115 -4.24 -5.23 15.25
C TYR A 115 -2.89 -5.83 15.65
N LYS A 116 -2.90 -7.09 16.11
CA LYS A 116 -1.69 -7.93 16.20
C LYS A 116 -1.43 -8.58 14.82
N ALA A 117 -0.19 -8.97 14.56
CA ALA A 117 0.21 -9.59 13.30
C ALA A 117 -0.60 -10.84 12.96
N ASP A 118 -0.96 -11.65 13.96
CA ASP A 118 -1.79 -12.84 13.77
C ASP A 118 -3.26 -12.47 13.53
N SER A 119 -3.81 -11.53 14.29
CA SER A 119 -5.22 -11.10 14.14
C SER A 119 -5.52 -10.51 12.75
N ILE A 120 -4.56 -9.79 12.14
CA ILE A 120 -4.74 -9.27 10.78
C ILE A 120 -4.75 -10.41 9.76
N ARG A 121 -3.90 -11.43 9.94
CA ARG A 121 -3.87 -12.63 9.10
C ARG A 121 -5.16 -13.43 9.19
N ASP A 122 -5.69 -13.62 10.40
CA ASP A 122 -6.95 -14.35 10.64
C ASP A 122 -8.15 -13.59 10.06
N SER A 123 -8.13 -12.27 10.13
CA SER A 123 -9.11 -11.40 9.47
C SER A 123 -9.15 -11.64 7.94
N TRP A 124 -7.99 -11.78 7.30
CA TRP A 124 -7.89 -12.12 5.87
C TRP A 124 -8.47 -13.50 5.56
N ALA A 125 -8.05 -14.53 6.30
CA ALA A 125 -8.54 -15.88 6.11
C ALA A 125 -10.07 -15.97 6.27
N SER A 126 -10.61 -15.24 7.24
CA SER A 126 -12.06 -15.14 7.45
C SER A 126 -12.78 -14.44 6.30
N ALA A 127 -12.18 -13.37 5.75
CA ALA A 127 -12.74 -12.66 4.59
C ALA A 127 -12.80 -13.56 3.35
N LEU A 128 -11.72 -14.28 3.04
CA LEU A 128 -11.68 -15.22 1.93
C LEU A 128 -12.72 -16.35 2.07
N ARG A 129 -12.81 -16.94 3.27
CA ARG A 129 -13.78 -17.99 3.55
C ARG A 129 -15.22 -17.52 3.35
N ARG A 130 -15.57 -16.33 3.84
CA ARG A 130 -16.90 -15.74 3.64
C ARG A 130 -17.21 -15.42 2.18
N ALA A 131 -16.17 -15.10 1.40
CA ALA A 131 -16.30 -14.85 -0.05
C ALA A 131 -16.29 -16.13 -0.89
N GLY A 132 -16.21 -17.34 -0.30
CA GLY A 132 -16.13 -18.60 -1.03
C GLY A 132 -14.82 -18.78 -1.82
N LEU A 133 -13.77 -18.01 -1.48
CA LEU A 133 -12.49 -18.05 -2.18
C LEU A 133 -11.53 -19.04 -1.51
N ARG A 134 -10.68 -19.69 -2.34
CA ARG A 134 -9.63 -20.57 -1.84
C ARG A 134 -8.70 -19.82 -0.88
N HIS A 135 -8.20 -20.51 0.14
CA HIS A 135 -7.23 -19.92 1.07
C HIS A 135 -5.97 -19.40 0.34
N ARG A 136 -5.57 -18.19 0.69
CA ARG A 136 -4.32 -17.55 0.26
C ARG A 136 -3.71 -16.80 1.43
N LYS A 137 -2.37 -16.72 1.46
CA LYS A 137 -1.67 -15.91 2.48
C LYS A 137 -2.07 -14.44 2.33
N ALA A 138 -2.23 -13.72 3.43
CA ALA A 138 -2.62 -12.31 3.43
C ALA A 138 -1.64 -11.43 2.62
N TYR A 139 -0.36 -11.79 2.54
CA TYR A 139 0.66 -11.10 1.74
C TYR A 139 0.32 -11.06 0.24
N GLN A 140 -0.59 -11.92 -0.23
CA GLN A 140 -1.08 -11.88 -1.62
C GLN A 140 -1.82 -10.58 -1.97
N SER A 141 -2.36 -9.84 -0.98
CA SER A 141 -2.92 -8.50 -1.23
C SER A 141 -1.92 -7.58 -1.91
N ARG A 142 -0.65 -7.64 -1.48
CA ARG A 142 0.44 -6.84 -2.06
C ARG A 142 0.85 -7.32 -3.46
N HIS A 143 0.84 -8.64 -3.70
CA HIS A 143 1.04 -9.19 -5.04
C HIS A 143 -0.10 -8.78 -5.98
N THR A 144 -1.33 -8.79 -5.49
CA THR A 144 -2.50 -8.35 -6.26
C THR A 144 -2.36 -6.89 -6.71
N TYR A 145 -1.93 -6.00 -5.81
CA TYR A 145 -1.65 -4.60 -6.17
C TYR A 145 -0.66 -4.51 -7.33
N ALA A 146 0.49 -5.18 -7.21
CA ALA A 146 1.53 -5.11 -8.23
C ALA A 146 1.05 -5.66 -9.59
N CYS A 147 0.35 -6.80 -9.58
CA CYS A 147 -0.22 -7.38 -10.81
C CYS A 147 -1.24 -6.43 -11.45
N TRP A 148 -2.17 -5.89 -10.68
CA TRP A 148 -3.18 -4.96 -11.19
C TRP A 148 -2.56 -3.66 -11.73
N ALA A 149 -1.59 -3.10 -11.02
CA ALA A 149 -0.90 -1.89 -11.47
C ALA A 149 -0.13 -2.13 -12.78
N LEU A 150 0.58 -3.26 -12.90
CA LEU A 150 1.28 -3.64 -14.13
C LEU A 150 0.31 -3.90 -15.28
N SER A 151 -0.79 -4.62 -15.03
CA SER A 151 -1.83 -4.87 -16.04
C SER A 151 -2.51 -3.59 -16.52
N ALA A 152 -2.58 -2.58 -15.65
CA ALA A 152 -3.08 -1.24 -16.00
C ALA A 152 -2.02 -0.36 -16.69
N GLY A 153 -0.82 -0.88 -16.98
CA GLY A 153 0.25 -0.15 -17.66
C GLY A 153 1.05 0.82 -16.78
N ALA A 154 0.94 0.71 -15.45
CA ALA A 154 1.70 1.58 -14.55
C ALA A 154 3.22 1.30 -14.66
N ASN A 155 4.01 2.38 -14.58
CA ASN A 155 5.47 2.30 -14.63
C ASN A 155 6.03 1.43 -13.49
N PRO A 156 6.87 0.40 -13.78
CA PRO A 156 7.46 -0.46 -12.75
C PRO A 156 8.26 0.27 -11.67
N SER A 157 8.93 1.39 -12.02
CA SER A 157 9.63 2.21 -11.03
C SER A 157 8.67 2.92 -10.09
N PHE A 158 7.53 3.40 -10.58
CA PHE A 158 6.46 3.94 -9.75
C PHE A 158 5.92 2.86 -8.80
N ILE A 159 5.63 1.65 -9.31
CA ILE A 159 5.15 0.53 -8.48
C ILE A 159 6.18 0.18 -7.40
N ALA A 160 7.48 0.12 -7.75
CA ALA A 160 8.55 -0.14 -6.80
C ALA A 160 8.57 0.90 -5.66
N ASN A 161 8.48 2.18 -5.99
CA ASN A 161 8.43 3.28 -5.02
C ASN A 161 7.21 3.19 -4.12
N GLN A 162 6.02 2.98 -4.69
CA GLN A 162 4.78 2.79 -3.92
C GLN A 162 4.91 1.62 -2.93
N MET A 163 5.48 0.51 -3.37
CA MET A 163 5.69 -0.67 -2.54
C MET A 163 6.88 -0.53 -1.56
N GLY A 164 7.75 0.46 -1.69
CA GLY A 164 8.97 0.61 -0.88
C GLY A 164 9.99 -0.49 -1.18
N HIS A 165 10.17 -0.81 -2.45
CA HIS A 165 11.29 -1.60 -2.96
C HIS A 165 12.48 -0.68 -3.23
N ALA A 166 13.69 -1.18 -3.02
CA ALA A 166 14.91 -0.40 -3.25
C ALA A 166 15.09 -0.02 -4.73
N ASN A 167 14.57 -0.84 -5.65
CA ASN A 167 14.63 -0.58 -7.08
C ASN A 167 13.51 -1.33 -7.84
N ALA A 168 13.33 -0.99 -9.12
CA ALA A 168 12.34 -1.62 -10.00
C ALA A 168 12.67 -3.08 -10.33
N GLN A 169 13.92 -3.53 -10.18
CA GLN A 169 14.34 -4.91 -10.47
C GLN A 169 13.53 -5.93 -9.67
N MET A 170 13.16 -5.60 -8.42
CA MET A 170 12.29 -6.45 -7.61
C MET A 170 10.91 -6.64 -8.25
N VAL A 171 10.37 -5.61 -8.91
CA VAL A 171 9.09 -5.71 -9.63
C VAL A 171 9.24 -6.61 -10.86
N PHE A 172 10.30 -6.43 -11.64
CA PHE A 172 10.58 -7.27 -12.82
C PHE A 172 10.83 -8.73 -12.44
N ASN A 173 11.63 -9.01 -11.41
CA ASN A 173 11.95 -10.37 -11.00
C ASN A 173 10.72 -11.16 -10.54
N VAL A 174 9.79 -10.50 -9.83
CA VAL A 174 8.62 -11.16 -9.25
C VAL A 174 7.43 -11.19 -10.23
N TYR A 175 7.27 -10.15 -11.04
CA TYR A 175 6.07 -9.94 -11.87
C TYR A 175 6.35 -9.87 -13.37
N GLY A 176 7.60 -10.03 -13.82
CA GLY A 176 7.98 -9.90 -15.24
C GLY A 176 7.27 -10.87 -16.17
N ALA A 177 6.89 -12.05 -15.68
CA ALA A 177 6.09 -12.99 -16.45
C ALA A 177 4.70 -12.42 -16.85
N TRP A 178 4.06 -11.65 -15.94
CA TRP A 178 2.79 -10.98 -16.20
C TRP A 178 2.90 -9.86 -17.25
N MET A 179 4.09 -9.28 -17.43
CA MET A 179 4.32 -8.22 -18.42
C MET A 179 4.38 -8.80 -19.85
N LYS A 180 4.80 -10.06 -20.00
CA LYS A 180 4.90 -10.71 -21.34
C LYS A 180 3.54 -10.93 -21.98
N ASP A 181 2.54 -11.28 -21.18
CA ASP A 181 1.19 -11.57 -21.68
C ASP A 181 0.41 -10.30 -22.09
N ASN A 182 0.88 -9.11 -21.69
CA ASN A 182 0.19 -7.85 -21.90
C ASN A 182 0.74 -7.05 -23.10
N ASN A 183 1.58 -7.63 -23.95
CA ASN A 183 2.24 -6.93 -25.07
C ASN A 183 1.26 -6.49 -26.17
N ILE A 184 0.10 -7.13 -26.29
CA ILE A 184 -0.88 -6.81 -27.35
C ILE A 184 -1.41 -5.38 -27.21
N GLY A 185 -1.67 -4.92 -25.99
CA GLY A 185 -2.12 -3.55 -25.73
C GLY A 185 -1.04 -2.48 -25.73
N GLN A 186 0.26 -2.87 -25.76
CA GLN A 186 1.37 -1.90 -25.67
C GLN A 186 1.50 -1.06 -26.94
N ILE A 187 1.30 -1.66 -28.12
CA ILE A 187 1.35 -0.96 -29.40
C ILE A 187 0.20 0.04 -29.51
N GLU A 188 -1.00 -0.32 -29.07
CA GLU A 188 -2.14 0.60 -29.05
C GLU A 188 -1.91 1.79 -28.10
N LEU A 189 -1.35 1.50 -26.92
CA LEU A 189 -0.98 2.53 -25.95
C LEU A 189 0.07 3.50 -26.54
N LEU A 190 1.11 2.96 -27.18
CA LEU A 190 2.15 3.74 -27.83
C LEU A 190 1.60 4.58 -28.99
N ASN A 191 0.77 3.98 -29.84
CA ASN A 191 0.13 4.71 -30.93
C ASN A 191 -0.69 5.90 -30.42
N LYS A 192 -1.49 5.68 -29.36
CA LYS A 192 -2.28 6.74 -28.75
C LYS A 192 -1.40 7.86 -28.18
N GLN A 193 -0.41 7.52 -27.37
CA GLN A 193 0.44 8.51 -26.70
C GLN A 193 1.36 9.25 -27.67
N LEU A 194 1.95 8.54 -28.64
CA LEU A 194 2.84 9.16 -29.63
C LEU A 194 2.06 10.05 -30.60
N THR A 195 0.85 9.68 -30.97
CA THR A 195 -0.01 10.52 -31.82
C THR A 195 -0.43 11.81 -31.12
N GLU A 196 -0.67 11.75 -29.81
CA GLU A 196 -1.08 12.91 -29.02
C GLU A 196 0.12 13.81 -28.61
N SER A 197 1.32 13.26 -28.45
CA SER A 197 2.46 13.93 -27.82
C SER A 197 3.60 14.30 -28.77
N VAL A 198 3.65 13.73 -29.98
CA VAL A 198 4.72 13.98 -30.95
C VAL A 198 4.17 14.81 -32.11
N PRO A 199 4.75 16.00 -32.38
CA PRO A 199 4.39 16.77 -33.56
C PRO A 199 4.61 15.96 -34.83
N TYR A 200 3.63 15.95 -35.71
CA TYR A 200 3.77 15.32 -37.04
C TYR A 200 4.98 15.93 -37.78
N MET A 201 6.01 15.13 -38.03
CA MET A 201 7.12 15.51 -38.89
C MET A 201 6.81 15.11 -40.32
N PRO A 202 6.51 16.05 -41.23
CA PRO A 202 6.27 15.70 -42.61
C PRO A 202 7.59 15.15 -43.22
N HIS A 203 7.51 13.95 -43.79
CA HIS A 203 8.60 13.43 -44.61
C HIS A 203 8.89 14.41 -45.73
N ARG A 204 10.10 14.97 -45.77
CA ARG A 204 10.55 15.69 -46.96
C ARG A 204 10.49 14.71 -48.14
N ALA A 205 9.59 14.97 -49.08
CA ALA A 205 9.63 14.32 -50.38
C ALA A 205 11.03 14.58 -50.94
N ARG A 206 11.78 13.51 -51.23
CA ARG A 206 13.01 13.64 -52.02
C ARG A 206 12.56 14.01 -53.44
N LEU A 207 12.87 15.24 -53.87
CA LEU A 207 12.84 15.64 -55.27
C LEU A 207 13.93 14.91 -56.03
#